data_c510e93ed8977987141775f11669e425
#
_entry.id   c510e93ed8977987141775f11669e425
#
_cell.length_a   1.000
_cell.length_b   1.000
_cell.length_c   1.000
_cell.angle_alpha   90.00
_cell.angle_beta   90.00
_cell.angle_gamma   90.00
#
_symmetry.space_group_name_H-M   'P 1'
#
loop_
_entity.id
_entity.type
_entity.pdbx_description
1 polymer ?
#
loop_
_entity_poly.entity_id
_entity_poly.type
_entity_poly.pdbx_seq_one_letter_code
_entity_poly.pdbx_strand_id
1 'polypeptide(L)'
;NDSALIAAATLSDRYITDRFLPDKAIDLVDEACAMIKTEMDSMPSEMDDLAHRITQLQIEQVSLKKETDALSQSRLRDLEKELAELQDKFRSMKAKWENEKNAIGKVQTLREQIEQTNADIEKAQREYDLNKAAELKYGKLPQLQKQLEEEEKIAAAKKEDSLLRDRVTDEEIARIVARWTGIPVE
;
A
#
# COMPACT_ATOMS: atom_id res chain seq x y z
N ASN A 1 -11.44 7.11 1.66
CA ASN A 1 -12.16 7.33 2.91
C ASN A 1 -12.96 8.62 2.82
N ASP A 2 -14.19 8.66 3.37
CA ASP A 2 -15.07 9.84 3.32
C ASP A 2 -14.43 11.05 3.99
N SER A 3 -13.69 10.84 5.08
CA SER A 3 -12.93 11.90 5.75
C SER A 3 -11.92 12.58 4.82
N ALA A 4 -11.26 11.81 3.95
CA ALA A 4 -10.32 12.36 2.96
C ALA A 4 -11.01 13.24 1.90
N LEU A 5 -12.23 12.88 1.47
CA LEU A 5 -13.00 13.69 0.52
C LEU A 5 -13.44 15.01 1.15
N ILE A 6 -13.89 14.95 2.40
CA ILE A 6 -14.27 16.15 3.16
C ILE A 6 -13.04 17.05 3.39
N ALA A 7 -11.90 16.44 3.77
CA ALA A 7 -10.64 17.18 3.95
C ALA A 7 -10.17 17.80 2.61
N ALA A 8 -10.23 17.06 1.49
CA ALA A 8 -9.86 17.58 0.19
C ALA A 8 -10.68 18.80 -0.21
N ALA A 9 -12.00 18.77 0.01
CA ALA A 9 -12.87 19.90 -0.26
C ALA A 9 -12.57 21.10 0.66
N THR A 10 -12.52 20.87 1.97
CA THR A 10 -12.36 21.94 2.96
C THR A 10 -10.96 22.56 2.96
N LEU A 11 -9.91 21.75 2.90
CA LEU A 11 -8.54 22.23 2.89
C LEU A 11 -8.17 22.90 1.56
N SER A 12 -8.67 22.37 0.44
CA SER A 12 -8.45 23.04 -0.85
C SER A 12 -9.13 24.40 -0.91
N ASP A 13 -10.34 24.51 -0.37
CA ASP A 13 -11.05 25.79 -0.34
C ASP A 13 -10.32 26.83 0.52
N ARG A 14 -9.77 26.39 1.63
CA ARG A 14 -9.11 27.27 2.63
C ARG A 14 -7.70 27.69 2.24
N TYR A 15 -6.92 26.79 1.63
CA TYR A 15 -5.48 27.01 1.43
C TYR A 15 -5.06 27.16 -0.04
N ILE A 16 -5.88 26.73 -1.02
CA ILE A 16 -5.57 26.81 -2.45
C ILE A 16 -6.48 27.87 -3.08
N THR A 17 -5.92 29.05 -3.35
CA THR A 17 -6.67 30.23 -3.83
C THR A 17 -6.63 30.43 -5.34
N ASP A 18 -5.70 29.79 -6.04
CA ASP A 18 -5.44 29.95 -7.46
C ASP A 18 -6.24 29.01 -8.36
N ARG A 19 -7.07 28.13 -7.78
CA ARG A 19 -7.94 27.17 -8.46
C ARG A 19 -9.34 27.13 -7.86
N PHE A 20 -10.30 26.61 -8.62
CA PHE A 20 -11.71 26.53 -8.22
C PHE A 20 -12.12 25.12 -7.79
N LEU A 21 -13.13 25.03 -6.93
CA LEU A 21 -13.85 23.79 -6.67
C LEU A 21 -14.77 23.46 -7.87
N PRO A 22 -14.95 22.16 -8.19
CA PRO A 22 -14.45 20.97 -7.49
C PRO A 22 -13.00 20.55 -7.89
N ASP A 23 -12.44 21.14 -8.95
CA ASP A 23 -11.22 20.66 -9.61
C ASP A 23 -10.04 20.56 -8.63
N LYS A 24 -9.80 21.59 -7.80
CA LYS A 24 -8.72 21.58 -6.82
C LYS A 24 -8.84 20.47 -5.77
N ALA A 25 -10.06 20.07 -5.41
CA ALA A 25 -10.29 18.97 -4.48
C ALA A 25 -10.06 17.60 -5.17
N ILE A 26 -10.43 17.47 -6.42
CA ILE A 26 -10.20 16.26 -7.23
C ILE A 26 -8.69 16.08 -7.43
N ASP A 27 -7.96 17.12 -7.80
CA ASP A 27 -6.50 17.08 -7.97
C ASP A 27 -5.79 16.63 -6.69
N LEU A 28 -6.24 17.08 -5.50
CA LEU A 28 -5.69 16.62 -4.21
C LEU A 28 -5.93 15.13 -3.97
N VAL A 29 -7.12 14.65 -4.31
CA VAL A 29 -7.44 13.22 -4.15
C VAL A 29 -6.62 12.38 -5.12
N ASP A 30 -6.48 12.81 -6.36
CA ASP A 30 -5.68 12.11 -7.37
C ASP A 30 -4.21 12.05 -6.98
N GLU A 31 -3.62 13.15 -6.51
CA GLU A 31 -2.25 13.19 -6.01
C GLU A 31 -2.07 12.27 -4.79
N ALA A 32 -3.03 12.26 -3.86
CA ALA A 32 -2.99 11.40 -2.70
C ALA A 32 -3.08 9.91 -3.09
N CYS A 33 -3.94 9.57 -4.04
CA CYS A 33 -4.04 8.21 -4.56
C CYS A 33 -2.75 7.77 -5.26
N ALA A 34 -2.14 8.64 -6.06
CA ALA A 34 -0.88 8.39 -6.73
C ALA A 34 0.26 8.19 -5.72
N MET A 35 0.31 9.00 -4.67
CA MET A 35 1.30 8.89 -3.60
C MET A 35 1.18 7.56 -2.85
N ILE A 36 -0.02 7.19 -2.42
CA ILE A 36 -0.27 5.90 -1.73
C ILE A 36 0.08 4.74 -2.65
N LYS A 37 -0.28 4.78 -3.93
CA LYS A 37 0.09 3.74 -4.89
C LYS A 37 1.59 3.59 -5.03
N THR A 38 2.32 4.70 -5.08
CA THR A 38 3.79 4.68 -5.13
C THR A 38 4.39 4.11 -3.84
N GLU A 39 3.85 4.48 -2.67
CA GLU A 39 4.28 3.93 -1.38
C GLU A 39 4.02 2.42 -1.29
N MET A 40 2.88 1.93 -1.80
CA MET A 40 2.56 0.49 -1.84
C MET A 40 3.50 -0.30 -2.75
N ASP A 41 3.98 0.31 -3.82
CA ASP A 41 4.91 -0.32 -4.76
C ASP A 41 6.38 -0.22 -4.32
N SER A 42 6.67 0.66 -3.38
CA SER A 42 8.01 0.88 -2.83
C SER A 42 8.25 0.00 -1.60
N MET A 43 9.51 -0.37 -1.40
CA MET A 43 9.93 -1.05 -0.17
C MET A 43 9.79 -0.10 1.02
N PRO A 44 9.21 -0.54 2.17
CA PRO A 44 9.17 0.26 3.39
C PRO A 44 10.56 0.71 3.84
N SER A 45 10.67 1.94 4.35
CA SER A 45 11.96 2.53 4.75
C SER A 45 12.74 1.67 5.75
N GLU A 46 12.06 1.06 6.70
CA GLU A 46 12.70 0.15 7.68
C GLU A 46 13.35 -1.08 7.01
N MET A 47 12.73 -1.60 5.95
CA MET A 47 13.30 -2.72 5.19
C MET A 47 14.48 -2.26 4.34
N ASP A 48 14.41 -1.05 3.78
CA ASP A 48 15.49 -0.47 2.98
C ASP A 48 16.72 -0.21 3.85
N ASP A 49 16.55 0.34 5.05
CA ASP A 49 17.61 0.52 6.04
C ASP A 49 18.29 -0.81 6.43
N LEU A 50 17.47 -1.86 6.65
CA LEU A 50 18.00 -3.20 6.92
C LEU A 50 18.79 -3.75 5.73
N ALA A 51 18.30 -3.57 4.51
CA ALA A 51 18.98 -4.02 3.29
C ALA A 51 20.33 -3.31 3.11
N HIS A 52 20.36 -2.00 3.35
CA HIS A 52 21.61 -1.23 3.34
C HIS A 52 22.59 -1.71 4.39
N ARG A 53 22.14 -1.94 5.63
CA ARG A 53 22.99 -2.46 6.71
C ARG A 53 23.53 -3.86 6.39
N ILE A 54 22.70 -4.75 5.88
CA ILE A 54 23.12 -6.09 5.44
C ILE A 54 24.20 -5.99 4.39
N THR A 55 24.02 -5.10 3.38
CA THR A 55 25.01 -4.89 2.31
C THR A 55 26.34 -4.39 2.87
N GLN A 56 26.33 -3.44 3.80
CA GLN A 56 27.54 -2.94 4.46
C GLN A 56 28.29 -4.05 5.18
N LEU A 57 27.58 -4.88 5.98
CA LEU A 57 28.17 -6.01 6.69
C LEU A 57 28.71 -7.09 5.74
N GLN A 58 28.05 -7.34 4.62
CA GLN A 58 28.54 -8.27 3.60
C GLN A 58 29.86 -7.79 2.99
N ILE A 59 29.99 -6.49 2.71
CA ILE A 59 31.24 -5.90 2.21
C ILE A 59 32.35 -6.04 3.24
N GLU A 60 32.08 -5.72 4.50
CA GLU A 60 33.02 -5.91 5.62
C GLU A 60 33.43 -7.38 5.78
N GLN A 61 32.47 -8.30 5.67
CA GLN A 61 32.71 -9.75 5.74
C GLN A 61 33.71 -10.21 4.67
N VAL A 62 33.55 -9.73 3.43
CA VAL A 62 34.48 -10.09 2.33
C VAL A 62 35.90 -9.60 2.60
N SER A 63 36.04 -8.43 3.23
CA SER A 63 37.33 -7.87 3.62
C SER A 63 37.97 -8.71 4.74
N LEU A 64 37.23 -8.96 5.82
CA LEU A 64 37.73 -9.71 6.98
C LEU A 64 38.07 -11.17 6.68
N LYS A 65 37.41 -11.79 5.72
CA LYS A 65 37.75 -13.16 5.25
C LYS A 65 39.13 -13.29 4.62
N LYS A 66 39.73 -12.19 4.20
CA LYS A 66 41.11 -12.17 3.64
C LYS A 66 42.18 -12.03 4.71
N GLU A 67 41.78 -11.65 5.92
CA GLU A 67 42.68 -11.44 7.03
C GLU A 67 42.78 -12.69 7.92
N THR A 68 43.98 -12.96 8.42
CA THR A 68 44.25 -14.21 9.19
C THR A 68 44.60 -13.96 10.67
N ASP A 69 44.64 -12.68 11.10
CA ASP A 69 44.95 -12.34 12.48
C ASP A 69 43.77 -12.63 13.41
N ALA A 70 44.09 -12.85 14.69
CA ALA A 70 43.11 -13.29 15.70
C ALA A 70 41.99 -12.24 15.94
N LEU A 71 42.30 -10.94 15.79
CA LEU A 71 41.35 -9.88 16.02
C LEU A 71 40.31 -9.82 14.89
N SER A 72 40.78 -9.89 13.64
CA SER A 72 39.93 -9.94 12.45
C SER A 72 39.04 -11.19 12.44
N GLN A 73 39.54 -12.33 12.89
CA GLN A 73 38.77 -13.57 13.04
C GLN A 73 37.71 -13.48 14.14
N SER A 74 37.95 -12.77 15.24
CA SER A 74 36.95 -12.51 16.27
C SER A 74 35.86 -11.60 15.74
N ARG A 75 36.26 -10.50 15.09
CA ARG A 75 35.31 -9.56 14.46
C ARG A 75 34.46 -10.24 13.38
N LEU A 76 35.03 -11.13 12.58
CA LEU A 76 34.30 -11.88 11.56
C LEU A 76 33.18 -12.74 12.18
N ARG A 77 33.44 -13.41 13.29
CA ARG A 77 32.43 -14.22 14.00
C ARG A 77 31.27 -13.37 14.52
N ASP A 78 31.57 -12.22 15.12
CA ASP A 78 30.55 -11.31 15.64
C ASP A 78 29.71 -10.73 14.50
N LEU A 79 30.37 -10.34 13.40
CA LEU A 79 29.71 -9.83 12.21
C LEU A 79 28.82 -10.88 11.54
N GLU A 80 29.27 -12.13 11.44
CA GLU A 80 28.44 -13.21 10.86
C GLU A 80 27.19 -13.49 11.68
N LYS A 81 27.27 -13.35 13.01
CA LYS A 81 26.10 -13.45 13.88
C LYS A 81 25.14 -12.28 13.66
N GLU A 82 25.65 -11.04 13.67
CA GLU A 82 24.85 -9.84 13.38
C GLU A 82 24.17 -9.94 11.99
N LEU A 83 24.92 -10.38 11.00
CA LEU A 83 24.43 -10.56 9.63
C LEU A 83 23.28 -11.58 9.56
N ALA A 84 23.41 -12.71 10.24
CA ALA A 84 22.37 -13.74 10.29
C ALA A 84 21.07 -13.20 10.94
N GLU A 85 21.20 -12.50 12.07
CA GLU A 85 20.06 -11.89 12.78
C GLU A 85 19.33 -10.86 11.89
N LEU A 86 20.07 -9.98 11.22
CA LEU A 86 19.50 -8.99 10.31
C LEU A 86 18.86 -9.60 9.06
N GLN A 87 19.46 -10.65 8.50
CA GLN A 87 18.90 -11.37 7.36
C GLN A 87 17.60 -12.08 7.73
N ASP A 88 17.50 -12.67 8.91
CA ASP A 88 16.27 -13.32 9.38
C ASP A 88 15.17 -12.28 9.63
N LYS A 89 15.52 -11.14 10.24
CA LYS A 89 14.59 -10.02 10.42
C LYS A 89 14.08 -9.49 9.07
N PHE A 90 14.99 -9.25 8.12
CA PHE A 90 14.64 -8.79 6.78
C PHE A 90 13.71 -9.76 6.05
N ARG A 91 14.01 -11.08 6.14
CA ARG A 91 13.20 -12.14 5.52
C ARG A 91 11.78 -12.18 6.11
N SER A 92 11.66 -12.06 7.44
CA SER A 92 10.38 -12.00 8.12
C SER A 92 9.56 -10.78 7.71
N MET A 93 10.18 -9.59 7.68
CA MET A 93 9.53 -8.36 7.25
C MET A 93 9.11 -8.41 5.78
N LYS A 94 9.97 -8.96 4.92
CA LYS A 94 9.68 -9.13 3.49
C LYS A 94 8.47 -10.04 3.26
N ALA A 95 8.41 -11.18 3.94
CA ALA A 95 7.27 -12.09 3.86
C ALA A 95 5.97 -11.41 4.31
N LYS A 96 6.02 -10.63 5.41
CA LYS A 96 4.89 -9.86 5.89
C LYS A 96 4.44 -8.82 4.86
N TRP A 97 5.35 -8.04 4.34
CA TRP A 97 5.08 -7.03 3.31
C TRP A 97 4.48 -7.62 2.02
N GLU A 98 5.04 -8.72 1.51
CA GLU A 98 4.50 -9.42 0.33
C GLU A 98 3.09 -9.97 0.59
N ASN A 99 2.82 -10.51 1.78
CA ASN A 99 1.50 -10.98 2.16
C ASN A 99 0.46 -9.85 2.24
N GLU A 100 0.85 -8.69 2.79
CA GLU A 100 -0.02 -7.50 2.84
C GLU A 100 -0.30 -6.97 1.43
N LYS A 101 0.73 -6.84 0.58
CA LYS A 101 0.59 -6.42 -0.82
C LYS A 101 -0.34 -7.35 -1.61
N ASN A 102 -0.20 -8.65 -1.43
CA ASN A 102 -1.06 -9.64 -2.07
C ASN A 102 -2.52 -9.54 -1.58
N ALA A 103 -2.74 -9.30 -0.29
CA ALA A 103 -4.09 -9.13 0.26
C ALA A 103 -4.78 -7.89 -0.32
N ILE A 104 -4.07 -6.76 -0.41
CA ILE A 104 -4.58 -5.54 -1.04
C ILE A 104 -4.89 -5.78 -2.52
N GLY A 105 -4.00 -6.45 -3.24
CA GLY A 105 -4.20 -6.80 -4.65
C GLY A 105 -5.44 -7.67 -4.88
N LYS A 106 -5.73 -8.63 -4.00
CA LYS A 106 -6.94 -9.46 -4.07
C LYS A 106 -8.20 -8.62 -3.89
N VAL A 107 -8.23 -7.72 -2.89
CA VAL A 107 -9.37 -6.82 -2.66
C VAL A 107 -9.62 -5.95 -3.89
N GLN A 108 -8.57 -5.40 -4.49
CA GLN A 108 -8.67 -4.62 -5.73
C GLN A 108 -9.26 -5.44 -6.88
N THR A 109 -8.72 -6.63 -7.13
CA THR A 109 -9.21 -7.53 -8.20
C THR A 109 -10.66 -7.90 -7.99
N LEU A 110 -11.09 -8.17 -6.76
CA LEU A 110 -12.49 -8.47 -6.45
C LEU A 110 -13.41 -7.28 -6.71
N ARG A 111 -12.99 -6.06 -6.39
CA ARG A 111 -13.75 -4.83 -6.70
C ARG A 111 -13.90 -4.62 -8.21
N GLU A 112 -12.81 -4.79 -8.97
CA GLU A 112 -12.83 -4.71 -10.43
C GLU A 112 -13.76 -5.77 -11.03
N GLN A 113 -13.74 -7.00 -10.52
CA GLN A 113 -14.64 -8.06 -10.96
C GLN A 113 -16.12 -7.76 -10.65
N ILE A 114 -16.41 -7.16 -9.49
CA ILE A 114 -17.77 -6.72 -9.14
C ILE A 114 -18.23 -5.62 -10.09
N GLU A 115 -17.40 -4.62 -10.36
CA GLU A 115 -17.71 -3.54 -11.29
C GLU A 115 -17.95 -4.06 -12.70
N GLN A 116 -17.06 -4.94 -13.20
CA GLN A 116 -17.24 -5.59 -14.50
C GLN A 116 -18.53 -6.43 -14.54
N THR A 117 -18.84 -7.17 -13.47
CA THR A 117 -20.07 -7.98 -13.40
C THR A 117 -21.31 -7.09 -13.41
N ASN A 118 -21.29 -5.93 -12.74
CA ASN A 118 -22.37 -4.96 -12.81
C ASN A 118 -22.56 -4.39 -14.23
N ALA A 119 -21.46 -4.03 -14.90
CA ALA A 119 -21.51 -3.58 -16.29
C ALA A 119 -22.06 -4.67 -17.23
N ASP A 120 -21.68 -5.93 -17.03
CA ASP A 120 -22.20 -7.07 -17.80
C ASP A 120 -23.69 -7.30 -17.56
N ILE A 121 -24.16 -7.11 -16.31
CA ILE A 121 -25.61 -7.17 -15.98
C ILE A 121 -26.37 -6.08 -16.73
N GLU A 122 -25.91 -4.83 -16.69
CA GLU A 122 -26.55 -3.73 -17.41
C GLU A 122 -26.57 -3.96 -18.92
N LYS A 123 -25.48 -4.50 -19.48
CA LYS A 123 -25.39 -4.85 -20.89
C LYS A 123 -26.40 -5.95 -21.24
N ALA A 124 -26.47 -7.03 -20.48
CA ALA A 124 -27.43 -8.11 -20.69
C ALA A 124 -28.89 -7.64 -20.59
N GLN A 125 -29.19 -6.71 -19.67
CA GLN A 125 -30.52 -6.07 -19.58
C GLN A 125 -30.85 -5.23 -20.79
N ARG A 126 -29.92 -4.45 -21.34
CA ARG A 126 -30.11 -3.66 -22.57
C ARG A 126 -30.32 -4.55 -23.80
N GLU A 127 -29.68 -5.70 -23.84
CA GLU A 127 -29.80 -6.70 -24.90
C GLU A 127 -31.02 -7.63 -24.71
N TYR A 128 -31.83 -7.41 -23.65
CA TYR A 128 -32.98 -8.25 -23.25
C TYR A 128 -32.63 -9.71 -22.98
N ASP A 129 -31.35 -10.03 -22.68
CA ASP A 129 -30.93 -11.34 -22.22
C ASP A 129 -31.13 -11.46 -20.67
N LEU A 130 -32.42 -11.64 -20.31
CA LEU A 130 -32.83 -11.69 -18.91
C LEU A 130 -32.28 -12.90 -18.16
N ASN A 131 -32.02 -14.01 -18.86
CA ASN A 131 -31.44 -15.21 -18.26
C ASN A 131 -30.00 -14.96 -17.80
N LYS A 132 -29.18 -14.38 -18.68
CA LYS A 132 -27.81 -14.02 -18.37
C LYS A 132 -27.74 -12.94 -17.27
N ALA A 133 -28.61 -11.93 -17.36
CA ALA A 133 -28.69 -10.92 -16.32
C ALA A 133 -29.06 -11.50 -14.95
N ALA A 134 -29.98 -12.47 -14.88
CA ALA A 134 -30.37 -13.14 -13.66
C ALA A 134 -29.22 -14.02 -13.10
N GLU A 135 -28.56 -14.79 -13.95
CA GLU A 135 -27.39 -15.62 -13.54
C GLU A 135 -26.28 -14.78 -12.92
N LEU A 136 -25.91 -13.66 -13.57
CA LEU A 136 -24.89 -12.76 -13.04
C LEU A 136 -25.33 -12.09 -11.76
N LYS A 137 -26.56 -11.58 -11.68
CA LYS A 137 -27.07 -10.81 -10.54
C LYS A 137 -27.32 -11.66 -9.31
N TYR A 138 -27.85 -12.89 -9.46
CA TYR A 138 -28.23 -13.75 -8.34
C TYR A 138 -27.22 -14.87 -8.07
N GLY A 139 -26.34 -15.17 -9.02
CA GLY A 139 -25.31 -16.19 -8.88
C GLY A 139 -23.93 -15.57 -8.61
N LYS A 140 -23.33 -14.93 -9.62
CA LYS A 140 -21.94 -14.48 -9.59
C LYS A 140 -21.71 -13.28 -8.66
N LEU A 141 -22.54 -12.26 -8.74
CA LEU A 141 -22.37 -11.01 -7.98
C LEU A 141 -22.37 -11.23 -6.46
N PRO A 142 -23.34 -11.99 -5.86
CA PRO A 142 -23.32 -12.25 -4.42
C PRO A 142 -22.10 -13.05 -3.95
N GLN A 143 -21.58 -13.95 -4.78
CA GLN A 143 -20.36 -14.70 -4.47
C GLN A 143 -19.15 -13.79 -4.39
N LEU A 144 -18.98 -12.89 -5.35
CA LEU A 144 -17.90 -11.91 -5.35
C LEU A 144 -17.99 -10.94 -4.17
N GLN A 145 -19.21 -10.48 -3.85
CA GLN A 145 -19.45 -9.60 -2.70
C GLN A 145 -19.09 -10.29 -1.37
N LYS A 146 -19.45 -11.56 -1.22
CA LYS A 146 -19.10 -12.34 -0.04
C LYS A 146 -17.59 -12.53 0.08
N GLN A 147 -16.90 -12.86 -1.01
CA GLN A 147 -15.45 -12.98 -1.03
C GLN A 147 -14.76 -11.64 -0.68
N LEU A 148 -15.28 -10.54 -1.20
CA LEU A 148 -14.76 -9.21 -0.88
C LEU A 148 -14.90 -8.91 0.62
N GLU A 149 -16.08 -9.18 1.20
CA GLU A 149 -16.33 -8.97 2.62
C GLU A 149 -15.41 -9.82 3.51
N GLU A 150 -15.16 -11.08 3.14
CA GLU A 150 -14.23 -11.95 3.84
C GLU A 150 -12.78 -11.44 3.78
N GLU A 151 -12.29 -11.03 2.60
CA GLU A 151 -10.94 -10.47 2.45
C GLU A 151 -10.80 -9.11 3.17
N GLU A 152 -11.82 -8.25 3.14
CA GLU A 152 -11.82 -6.98 3.87
C GLU A 152 -11.80 -7.18 5.39
N LYS A 153 -12.49 -8.19 5.92
CA LYS A 153 -12.43 -8.55 7.34
C LYS A 153 -11.03 -9.03 7.74
N ILE A 154 -10.40 -9.86 6.90
CA ILE A 154 -9.03 -10.34 7.14
C ILE A 154 -8.04 -9.15 7.12
N ALA A 155 -8.18 -8.25 6.17
CA ALA A 155 -7.35 -7.06 6.06
C ALA A 155 -7.57 -6.11 7.26
N ALA A 156 -8.83 -5.93 7.71
CA ALA A 156 -9.15 -5.08 8.87
C ALA A 156 -8.57 -5.62 10.19
N ALA A 157 -8.56 -6.94 10.37
CA ALA A 157 -8.01 -7.57 11.58
C ALA A 157 -6.48 -7.42 11.71
N LYS A 158 -5.77 -7.15 10.62
CA LYS A 158 -4.30 -7.00 10.58
C LYS A 158 -3.80 -5.55 10.67
N LYS A 159 -4.70 -4.57 10.82
CA LYS A 159 -4.38 -3.13 10.70
C LYS A 159 -3.40 -2.57 11.72
N GLU A 160 -3.37 -3.07 12.94
CA GLU A 160 -2.56 -2.49 14.03
C GLU A 160 -1.04 -2.68 13.81
N ASP A 161 -0.65 -3.61 12.94
CA ASP A 161 0.75 -3.96 12.69
C ASP A 161 1.11 -3.95 11.20
N SER A 162 0.36 -3.21 10.39
CA SER A 162 0.55 -3.16 8.93
C SER A 162 1.76 -2.33 8.53
N LEU A 163 2.57 -2.86 7.61
CA LEU A 163 3.69 -2.17 6.98
C LEU A 163 3.24 -1.29 5.81
N LEU A 164 2.02 -1.52 5.28
CA LEU A 164 1.48 -0.82 4.13
C LEU A 164 0.26 0.04 4.51
N ARG A 165 0.19 1.23 3.91
CA ARG A 165 -1.00 2.08 3.93
C ARG A 165 -1.81 1.83 2.66
N ASP A 166 -3.08 1.46 2.80
CA ASP A 166 -3.97 1.12 1.69
C ASP A 166 -5.06 2.17 1.41
N ARG A 167 -5.10 3.24 2.20
CA ARG A 167 -6.19 4.22 2.16
C ARG A 167 -5.68 5.64 2.28
N VAL A 168 -6.24 6.52 1.47
CA VAL A 168 -6.10 7.95 1.62
C VAL A 168 -6.93 8.40 2.81
N THR A 169 -6.29 9.08 3.75
CA THR A 169 -6.91 9.73 4.91
C THR A 169 -6.80 11.25 4.79
N ASP A 170 -7.38 11.96 5.73
CA ASP A 170 -7.25 13.40 5.87
C ASP A 170 -5.81 13.85 6.11
N GLU A 171 -4.99 13.03 6.77
CA GLU A 171 -3.57 13.30 6.99
C GLU A 171 -2.77 13.38 5.68
N GLU A 172 -2.99 12.46 4.73
CA GLU A 172 -2.35 12.49 3.41
C GLU A 172 -2.76 13.74 2.63
N ILE A 173 -4.05 14.09 2.68
CA ILE A 173 -4.54 15.32 2.05
C ILE A 173 -3.89 16.56 2.66
N ALA A 174 -3.83 16.66 3.98
CA ALA A 174 -3.19 17.77 4.69
C ALA A 174 -1.70 17.89 4.32
N ARG A 175 -1.00 16.74 4.22
CA ARG A 175 0.42 16.70 3.80
C ARG A 175 0.64 17.22 2.40
N ILE A 176 -0.26 16.90 1.46
CA ILE A 176 -0.16 17.38 0.08
C ILE A 176 -0.44 18.89 0.03
N VAL A 177 -1.47 19.36 0.72
CA VAL A 177 -1.78 20.79 0.82
C VAL A 177 -0.61 21.56 1.40
N ALA A 178 0.02 21.06 2.48
CA ALA A 178 1.21 21.67 3.05
C ALA A 178 2.38 21.73 2.06
N ARG A 179 2.56 20.66 1.26
CA ARG A 179 3.59 20.63 0.21
C ARG A 179 3.33 21.65 -0.91
N TRP A 180 2.08 21.79 -1.35
CA TRP A 180 1.73 22.70 -2.44
C TRP A 180 1.76 24.17 -2.02
N THR A 181 1.31 24.46 -0.81
CA THR A 181 1.19 25.83 -0.31
C THR A 181 2.39 26.30 0.50
N GLY A 182 3.24 25.39 0.98
CA GLY A 182 4.32 25.71 1.92
C GLY A 182 3.83 26.05 3.33
N ILE A 183 2.53 25.90 3.63
CA ILE A 183 1.93 26.21 4.93
C ILE A 183 1.74 24.91 5.69
N PRO A 184 2.25 24.78 6.94
CA PRO A 184 1.95 23.62 7.77
C PRO A 184 0.42 23.53 8.02
N VAL A 185 -0.17 22.40 7.66
CA VAL A 185 -1.60 22.13 7.87
C VAL A 185 -1.67 21.03 8.92
N GLU A 186 -2.26 21.33 10.07
CA GLU A 186 -2.58 20.40 11.17
C GLU A 186 -4.03 19.94 11.10
#